data_8f22511c800bd37171d7b25eb0203607
#
_entry.id   8f22511c800bd37171d7b25eb0203607
#
_cell.length_a   1.000
_cell.length_b   1.000
_cell.length_c   1.000
_cell.angle_alpha   90.00
_cell.angle_beta   90.00
_cell.angle_gamma   90.00
#
_symmetry.space_group_name_H-M   'P 1'
#
loop_
_entity.id
_entity.type
_entity.pdbx_description
1 polymer ?
#
loop_
_entity_poly.entity_id
_entity_poly.type
_entity_poly.pdbx_seq_one_letter_code
_entity_poly.pdbx_strand_id
1 'polypeptide(L)'
;MTVEADVRRAMQTTRFDVVVDALGRSGAAVGFFAISGTNIAKWASATGVKQLILHSSVGAGQSKDAYPAERYGAMRALFVAKETGENAAIASGVAYTIIRNAVLRDPPDDVPEHARLVSDQHAYGSVSRRGLARLTASCVDEPSCRNQIFHAIDETLPVLR
;
A
#
# COMPACT_ATOMS: atom_id res chain seq x y z
N MET A 1 2.04 15.96 -0.17
CA MET A 1 1.66 15.00 0.89
C MET A 1 2.56 15.08 2.13
N THR A 2 3.80 15.56 2.00
CA THR A 2 4.71 15.79 3.16
C THR A 2 4.42 17.08 3.92
N VAL A 3 3.71 18.04 3.34
CA VAL A 3 3.23 19.24 4.03
C VAL A 3 1.85 18.94 4.61
N GLU A 4 1.76 18.84 5.93
CA GLU A 4 0.52 18.48 6.64
C GLU A 4 -0.65 19.42 6.31
N ALA A 5 -0.38 20.72 6.21
CA ALA A 5 -1.41 21.72 5.89
C ALA A 5 -2.08 21.48 4.53
N ASP A 6 -1.34 20.95 3.54
CA ASP A 6 -1.88 20.63 2.23
C ASP A 6 -2.76 19.38 2.27
N VAL A 7 -2.34 18.36 3.03
CA VAL A 7 -3.16 17.16 3.25
C VAL A 7 -4.45 17.53 3.97
N ARG A 8 -4.37 18.32 5.03
CA ARG A 8 -5.54 18.84 5.74
C ARG A 8 -6.49 19.54 4.77
N ARG A 9 -5.98 20.51 4.02
CA ARG A 9 -6.79 21.28 3.05
C ARG A 9 -7.48 20.35 2.05
N ALA A 10 -6.75 19.39 1.47
CA ALA A 10 -7.31 18.44 0.51
C ALA A 10 -8.42 17.58 1.14
N MET A 11 -8.19 17.06 2.35
CA MET A 11 -9.18 16.21 3.05
C MET A 11 -10.41 16.98 3.53
N GLN A 12 -10.34 18.31 3.61
CA GLN A 12 -11.45 19.18 4.03
C GLN A 12 -12.23 19.81 2.87
N THR A 13 -11.82 19.61 1.61
CA THR A 13 -12.50 20.18 0.44
C THR A 13 -13.91 19.62 0.23
N THR A 14 -14.09 18.35 0.56
CA THR A 14 -15.36 17.63 0.51
C THR A 14 -15.30 16.44 1.48
N ARG A 15 -16.44 15.78 1.67
CA ARG A 15 -16.48 14.54 2.43
C ARG A 15 -16.03 13.36 1.56
N PHE A 16 -15.01 12.65 2.00
CA PHE A 16 -14.56 11.41 1.38
C PHE A 16 -14.97 10.21 2.24
N ASP A 17 -15.58 9.21 1.64
CA ASP A 17 -15.87 7.95 2.32
C ASP A 17 -14.68 7.01 2.31
N VAL A 18 -13.93 7.00 1.21
CA VAL A 18 -12.73 6.15 1.02
C VAL A 18 -11.57 7.01 0.54
N VAL A 19 -10.40 6.75 1.10
CA VAL A 19 -9.13 7.33 0.65
C VAL A 19 -8.20 6.21 0.23
N VAL A 20 -7.60 6.34 -0.96
CA VAL A 20 -6.59 5.41 -1.47
C VAL A 20 -5.24 6.12 -1.51
N ASP A 21 -4.28 5.61 -0.73
CA ASP A 21 -2.88 6.02 -0.78
C ASP A 21 -2.11 5.08 -1.72
N ALA A 22 -2.00 5.46 -2.99
CA ALA A 22 -1.23 4.77 -4.01
C ALA A 22 0.05 5.52 -4.38
N LEU A 23 0.67 6.22 -3.42
CA LEU A 23 1.86 7.02 -3.65
C LEU A 23 3.05 6.16 -4.08
N GLY A 24 3.63 6.51 -5.22
CA GLY A 24 4.83 5.90 -5.76
C GLY A 24 6.10 6.65 -5.38
N ARG A 25 7.25 5.99 -5.49
CA ARG A 25 8.56 6.60 -5.29
C ARG A 25 9.07 7.20 -6.62
N SER A 26 8.71 8.41 -6.95
CA SER A 26 9.35 9.15 -8.05
C SER A 26 10.26 10.23 -7.44
N GLY A 27 11.57 9.93 -7.28
CA GLY A 27 12.56 10.88 -6.77
C GLY A 27 12.38 11.35 -5.32
N ALA A 28 11.43 10.78 -4.58
CA ALA A 28 11.14 11.19 -3.21
C ALA A 28 12.22 10.72 -2.22
N ALA A 29 12.49 11.55 -1.20
CA ALA A 29 13.34 11.16 -0.08
C ALA A 29 12.76 9.94 0.65
N VAL A 30 13.61 9.14 1.29
CA VAL A 30 13.20 7.89 1.97
C VAL A 30 12.10 8.16 3.02
N GLY A 31 12.19 9.26 3.78
CA GLY A 31 11.19 9.64 4.79
C GLY A 31 9.83 10.07 4.22
N PHE A 32 9.70 10.21 2.90
CA PHE A 32 8.46 10.63 2.25
C PHE A 32 7.27 9.74 2.66
N PHE A 33 7.42 8.43 2.61
CA PHE A 33 6.33 7.50 2.91
C PHE A 33 5.91 7.52 4.39
N ALA A 34 6.87 7.71 5.31
CA ALA A 34 6.54 7.85 6.73
C ALA A 34 5.71 9.12 6.98
N ILE A 35 6.16 10.25 6.45
CA ILE A 35 5.49 11.54 6.67
C ILE A 35 4.14 11.58 5.96
N SER A 36 4.07 11.16 4.67
CA SER A 36 2.82 11.18 3.90
C SER A 36 1.78 10.23 4.49
N GLY A 37 2.16 8.99 4.81
CA GLY A 37 1.26 8.01 5.40
C GLY A 37 0.72 8.48 6.76
N THR A 38 1.56 9.04 7.62
CA THR A 38 1.13 9.60 8.91
C THR A 38 0.15 10.76 8.72
N ASN A 39 0.44 11.68 7.81
CA ASN A 39 -0.44 12.83 7.54
C ASN A 39 -1.80 12.36 6.97
N ILE A 40 -1.78 11.41 6.02
CA ILE A 40 -3.00 10.87 5.42
C ILE A 40 -3.85 10.18 6.49
N ALA A 41 -3.25 9.30 7.30
CA ALA A 41 -3.95 8.58 8.36
C ALA A 41 -4.57 9.52 9.40
N LYS A 42 -3.82 10.54 9.83
CA LYS A 42 -4.28 11.59 10.76
C LYS A 42 -5.51 12.31 10.22
N TRP A 43 -5.45 12.79 8.98
CA TRP A 43 -6.54 13.58 8.41
C TRP A 43 -7.70 12.74 7.90
N ALA A 44 -7.49 11.50 7.49
CA ALA A 44 -8.56 10.56 7.23
C ALA A 44 -9.41 10.33 8.50
N SER A 45 -8.76 10.11 9.64
CA SER A 45 -9.44 9.99 10.94
C SER A 45 -10.19 11.27 11.31
N ALA A 46 -9.51 12.43 11.23
CA ALA A 46 -10.08 13.72 11.63
C ALA A 46 -11.27 14.19 10.78
N THR A 47 -11.38 13.72 9.53
CA THR A 47 -12.47 14.08 8.60
C THR A 47 -13.55 13.01 8.45
N GLY A 48 -13.45 11.91 9.21
CA GLY A 48 -14.49 10.88 9.25
C GLY A 48 -14.48 9.98 8.00
N VAL A 49 -13.32 9.77 7.37
CA VAL A 49 -13.14 8.77 6.31
C VAL A 49 -13.47 7.39 6.88
N LYS A 50 -14.24 6.59 6.13
CA LYS A 50 -14.71 5.28 6.57
C LYS A 50 -13.70 4.17 6.27
N GLN A 51 -12.90 4.33 5.20
CA GLN A 51 -11.90 3.33 4.80
C GLN A 51 -10.66 4.02 4.23
N LEU A 52 -9.48 3.53 4.65
CA LEU A 52 -8.17 3.93 4.12
C LEU A 52 -7.50 2.72 3.48
N ILE A 53 -7.29 2.77 2.16
CA ILE A 53 -6.57 1.72 1.42
C ILE A 53 -5.15 2.22 1.15
N LEU A 54 -4.15 1.49 1.64
CA LEU A 54 -2.74 1.87 1.56
C LEU A 54 -1.94 0.88 0.71
N HIS A 55 -1.27 1.36 -0.33
CA HIS A 55 -0.28 0.57 -1.06
C HIS A 55 1.06 0.60 -0.34
N SER A 56 1.50 -0.57 0.10
CA SER A 56 2.77 -0.76 0.77
C SER A 56 3.69 -1.71 -0.01
N SER A 57 4.68 -2.27 0.65
CA SER A 57 5.63 -3.18 0.00
C SER A 57 5.87 -4.42 0.83
N VAL A 58 6.01 -5.55 0.16
CA VAL A 58 6.61 -6.75 0.77
C VAL A 58 8.01 -6.37 1.25
N GLY A 59 8.35 -6.76 2.47
CA GLY A 59 9.55 -6.31 3.19
C GLY A 59 9.25 -5.30 4.30
N ALA A 60 8.08 -4.65 4.31
CA ALA A 60 7.63 -3.81 5.41
C ALA A 60 7.01 -4.67 6.52
N GLY A 61 7.19 -4.27 7.77
CA GLY A 61 6.58 -4.88 8.94
C GLY A 61 6.81 -6.40 9.00
N GLN A 62 5.75 -7.15 9.21
CA GLN A 62 5.77 -8.60 9.37
C GLN A 62 6.21 -9.37 8.12
N SER A 63 6.25 -8.74 6.94
CA SER A 63 6.68 -9.39 5.70
C SER A 63 8.18 -9.26 5.40
N LYS A 64 8.97 -8.85 6.38
CA LYS A 64 10.42 -8.69 6.23
C LYS A 64 11.08 -9.95 5.65
N ASP A 65 10.76 -11.11 6.18
CA ASP A 65 11.38 -12.38 5.82
C ASP A 65 10.88 -12.94 4.48
N ALA A 66 9.81 -12.37 3.92
CA ALA A 66 9.35 -12.67 2.58
C ALA A 66 10.20 -12.00 1.48
N TYR A 67 10.90 -10.91 1.82
CA TYR A 67 11.73 -10.19 0.85
C TYR A 67 13.13 -10.83 0.76
N PRO A 68 13.73 -10.95 -0.46
CA PRO A 68 15.07 -11.53 -0.64
C PRO A 68 16.11 -10.89 0.26
N ALA A 69 16.73 -11.71 1.12
CA ALA A 69 17.63 -11.24 2.19
C ALA A 69 18.82 -10.43 1.65
N GLU A 70 19.36 -10.83 0.50
CA GLU A 70 20.51 -10.17 -0.16
C GLU A 70 20.18 -8.76 -0.66
N ARG A 71 18.89 -8.46 -0.87
CA ARG A 71 18.41 -7.14 -1.34
C ARG A 71 17.82 -6.30 -0.22
N TYR A 72 17.48 -6.92 0.92
CA TYR A 72 16.79 -6.24 2.01
C TYR A 72 17.56 -5.03 2.53
N GLY A 73 18.89 -5.18 2.69
CA GLY A 73 19.74 -4.09 3.21
C GLY A 73 19.61 -2.79 2.45
N ALA A 74 19.63 -2.86 1.11
CA ALA A 74 19.50 -1.69 0.24
C ALA A 74 18.10 -1.04 0.30
N MET A 75 17.08 -1.80 0.66
CA MET A 75 15.68 -1.36 0.70
C MET A 75 15.19 -1.07 2.11
N ARG A 76 15.95 -1.42 3.14
CA ARG A 76 15.54 -1.34 4.55
C ARG A 76 14.94 0.01 4.95
N ALA A 77 15.60 1.10 4.58
CA ALA A 77 15.13 2.44 4.94
C ALA A 77 13.76 2.76 4.31
N LEU A 78 13.50 2.27 3.08
CA LEU A 78 12.20 2.39 2.44
C LEU A 78 11.13 1.56 3.17
N PHE A 79 11.44 0.32 3.53
CA PHE A 79 10.50 -0.55 4.21
C PHE A 79 10.12 -0.03 5.59
N VAL A 80 11.09 0.47 6.36
CA VAL A 80 10.84 1.12 7.65
C VAL A 80 9.94 2.36 7.50
N ALA A 81 10.17 3.17 6.46
CA ALA A 81 9.33 4.34 6.20
C ALA A 81 7.89 3.95 5.82
N LYS A 82 7.72 2.89 5.03
CA LYS A 82 6.38 2.36 4.70
C LYS A 82 5.70 1.75 5.91
N GLU A 83 6.40 0.96 6.71
CA GLU A 83 5.89 0.42 7.98
C GLU A 83 5.41 1.52 8.93
N THR A 84 6.10 2.66 8.99
CA THR A 84 5.63 3.82 9.76
C THR A 84 4.27 4.31 9.27
N GLY A 85 4.05 4.39 7.95
CA GLY A 85 2.76 4.74 7.36
C GLY A 85 1.67 3.70 7.63
N GLU A 86 2.01 2.40 7.54
CA GLU A 86 1.10 1.30 7.89
C GLU A 86 0.65 1.39 9.35
N ASN A 87 1.59 1.58 10.27
CA ASN A 87 1.30 1.70 11.70
C ASN A 87 0.43 2.92 12.00
N ALA A 88 0.65 4.04 11.31
CA ALA A 88 -0.21 5.21 11.42
C ALA A 88 -1.63 4.94 10.94
N ALA A 89 -1.80 4.23 9.80
CA ALA A 89 -3.11 3.82 9.31
C ALA A 89 -3.83 2.90 10.29
N ILE A 90 -3.14 1.89 10.84
CA ILE A 90 -3.68 0.97 11.85
C ILE A 90 -4.11 1.71 13.12
N ALA A 91 -3.28 2.63 13.60
CA ALA A 91 -3.55 3.40 14.82
C ALA A 91 -4.60 4.51 14.66
N SER A 92 -4.99 4.85 13.43
CA SER A 92 -5.89 5.97 13.15
C SER A 92 -7.34 5.75 13.59
N GLY A 93 -7.74 4.49 13.81
CA GLY A 93 -9.13 4.09 14.07
C GLY A 93 -10.02 4.06 12.82
N VAL A 94 -9.52 4.44 11.65
CA VAL A 94 -10.20 4.25 10.36
C VAL A 94 -10.06 2.79 9.94
N ALA A 95 -11.12 2.18 9.39
CA ALA A 95 -10.98 0.84 8.82
C ALA A 95 -9.93 0.87 7.70
N TYR A 96 -8.89 0.06 7.82
CA TYR A 96 -7.78 0.06 6.87
C TYR A 96 -7.76 -1.18 5.99
N THR A 97 -7.15 -1.05 4.81
CA THR A 97 -6.73 -2.15 3.95
C THR A 97 -5.30 -1.87 3.50
N ILE A 98 -4.34 -2.70 3.88
CA ILE A 98 -2.95 -2.55 3.45
C ILE A 98 -2.66 -3.60 2.38
N ILE A 99 -2.24 -3.15 1.19
CA ILE A 99 -1.88 -4.02 0.08
C ILE A 99 -0.38 -3.89 -0.18
N ARG A 100 0.38 -4.92 0.19
CA ARG A 100 1.83 -5.00 -0.04
C ARG A 100 2.10 -5.64 -1.39
N ASN A 101 2.85 -4.95 -2.25
CA ASN A 101 3.36 -5.51 -3.49
C ASN A 101 4.89 -5.63 -3.43
N ALA A 102 5.47 -6.67 -4.06
CA ALA A 102 6.93 -6.84 -4.14
C ALA A 102 7.46 -6.26 -5.46
N VAL A 103 7.12 -6.85 -6.58
CA VAL A 103 7.59 -6.45 -7.90
C VAL A 103 6.43 -5.97 -8.75
N LEU A 104 6.50 -4.74 -9.25
CA LEU A 104 5.55 -4.24 -10.24
C LEU A 104 6.06 -4.57 -11.65
N ARG A 105 5.28 -5.33 -12.41
CA ARG A 105 5.63 -5.78 -13.76
C ARG A 105 4.40 -5.73 -14.66
N ASP A 106 4.42 -4.85 -15.62
CA ASP A 106 3.31 -4.72 -16.56
C ASP A 106 3.56 -5.60 -17.79
N PRO A 107 2.74 -6.64 -18.00
CA PRO A 107 2.75 -7.42 -19.23
C PRO A 107 2.10 -6.60 -20.38
N PRO A 108 2.24 -7.06 -21.63
CA PRO A 108 1.45 -6.52 -22.74
C PRO A 108 -0.06 -6.54 -22.43
N ASP A 109 -0.81 -5.61 -23.06
CA ASP A 109 -2.23 -5.40 -22.72
C ASP A 109 -3.14 -6.59 -23.07
N ASP A 110 -2.72 -7.43 -24.00
CA ASP A 110 -3.42 -8.64 -24.45
C ASP A 110 -3.20 -9.85 -23.52
N VAL A 111 -2.29 -9.74 -22.53
CA VAL A 111 -2.05 -10.82 -21.57
C VAL A 111 -3.11 -10.78 -20.46
N PRO A 112 -3.83 -11.89 -20.21
CA PRO A 112 -4.79 -11.97 -19.13
C PRO A 112 -4.14 -11.74 -17.75
N GLU A 113 -4.87 -11.09 -16.85
CA GLU A 113 -4.43 -10.86 -15.48
C GLU A 113 -5.00 -11.90 -14.52
N HIS A 114 -4.13 -12.43 -13.67
CA HIS A 114 -4.46 -13.39 -12.63
C HIS A 114 -4.07 -12.88 -11.23
N ALA A 115 -4.00 -11.55 -11.09
CA ALA A 115 -3.66 -10.91 -9.82
C ALA A 115 -4.70 -11.23 -8.73
N ARG A 116 -4.21 -11.58 -7.55
CA ARG A 116 -5.03 -11.89 -6.37
C ARG A 116 -4.42 -11.33 -5.09
N LEU A 117 -5.26 -11.12 -4.09
CA LEU A 117 -4.83 -10.80 -2.72
C LEU A 117 -4.62 -12.10 -1.95
N VAL A 118 -3.56 -12.18 -1.18
CA VAL A 118 -3.26 -13.29 -0.28
C VAL A 118 -2.97 -12.78 1.12
N SER A 119 -3.45 -13.49 2.14
CA SER A 119 -3.20 -13.17 3.55
C SER A 119 -1.85 -13.71 4.05
N ASP A 120 -1.20 -14.59 3.27
CA ASP A 120 0.10 -15.12 3.60
C ASP A 120 1.17 -14.01 3.54
N GLN A 121 1.72 -13.66 4.69
CA GLN A 121 2.73 -12.61 4.84
C GLN A 121 4.13 -13.05 4.37
N HIS A 122 4.29 -14.31 3.95
CA HIS A 122 5.51 -14.85 3.33
C HIS A 122 5.43 -14.90 1.80
N ALA A 123 4.27 -14.59 1.21
CA ALA A 123 4.12 -14.60 -0.24
C ALA A 123 4.98 -13.50 -0.90
N TYR A 124 5.80 -13.89 -1.88
CA TYR A 124 6.61 -12.98 -2.67
C TYR A 124 6.36 -13.22 -4.15
N GLY A 125 6.01 -12.18 -4.89
CA GLY A 125 5.66 -12.34 -6.30
C GLY A 125 5.63 -11.02 -7.06
N SER A 126 5.28 -11.11 -8.34
CA SER A 126 5.02 -9.94 -9.18
C SER A 126 3.52 -9.65 -9.24
N VAL A 127 3.17 -8.42 -9.52
CA VAL A 127 1.80 -8.00 -9.86
C VAL A 127 1.88 -6.85 -10.88
N SER A 128 0.92 -6.79 -11.82
CA SER A 128 0.83 -5.65 -12.72
C SER A 128 0.19 -4.44 -12.03
N ARG A 129 0.49 -3.22 -12.52
CA ARG A 129 -0.19 -2.02 -12.00
C ARG A 129 -1.70 -2.08 -12.27
N ARG A 130 -2.11 -2.62 -13.42
CA ARG A 130 -3.52 -2.82 -13.76
C ARG A 130 -4.18 -3.83 -12.80
N GLY A 131 -3.53 -4.97 -12.53
CA GLY A 131 -3.99 -5.96 -11.55
C GLY A 131 -4.08 -5.39 -10.15
N LEU A 132 -3.05 -4.66 -9.70
CA LEU A 132 -3.05 -3.99 -8.41
C LEU A 132 -4.20 -2.97 -8.30
N ALA A 133 -4.45 -2.17 -9.34
CA ALA A 133 -5.55 -1.21 -9.37
C ALA A 133 -6.93 -1.91 -9.27
N ARG A 134 -7.12 -3.04 -10.00
CA ARG A 134 -8.34 -3.85 -9.93
C ARG A 134 -8.55 -4.43 -8.53
N LEU A 135 -7.52 -4.97 -7.91
CA LEU A 135 -7.57 -5.48 -6.54
C LEU A 135 -7.88 -4.37 -5.53
N THR A 136 -7.30 -3.18 -5.72
CA THR A 136 -7.61 -2.01 -4.89
C THR A 136 -9.08 -1.62 -5.01
N ALA A 137 -9.60 -1.55 -6.23
CA ALA A 137 -11.00 -1.21 -6.49
C ALA A 137 -11.96 -2.27 -5.90
N SER A 138 -11.60 -3.55 -5.95
CA SER A 138 -12.43 -4.61 -5.35
C SER A 138 -12.48 -4.57 -3.82
N CYS A 139 -11.55 -3.87 -3.17
CA CYS A 139 -11.55 -3.67 -1.72
C CYS A 139 -12.35 -2.43 -1.27
N VAL A 140 -12.78 -1.57 -2.19
CA VAL A 140 -13.58 -0.39 -1.84
C VAL A 140 -14.95 -0.85 -1.31
N ASP A 141 -15.28 -0.42 -0.09
CA ASP A 141 -16.50 -0.80 0.65
C ASP A 141 -16.70 -2.31 0.87
N GLU A 142 -15.68 -3.14 0.61
CA GLU A 142 -15.74 -4.58 0.81
C GLU A 142 -15.42 -4.95 2.28
N PRO A 143 -16.36 -5.53 3.03
CA PRO A 143 -16.16 -5.84 4.45
C PRO A 143 -15.00 -6.81 4.71
N SER A 144 -14.74 -7.77 3.80
CA SER A 144 -13.67 -8.74 3.93
C SER A 144 -12.27 -8.14 3.79
N CYS A 145 -12.17 -6.94 3.23
CA CYS A 145 -10.92 -6.19 3.11
C CYS A 145 -10.63 -5.30 4.33
N ARG A 146 -11.62 -5.04 5.20
CA ARG A 146 -11.46 -4.10 6.32
C ARG A 146 -10.57 -4.68 7.41
N ASN A 147 -9.62 -3.85 7.88
CA ASN A 147 -8.64 -4.20 8.90
C ASN A 147 -7.77 -5.42 8.52
N GLN A 148 -7.44 -5.50 7.23
CA GLN A 148 -6.65 -6.59 6.67
C GLN A 148 -5.36 -6.08 6.04
N ILE A 149 -4.35 -6.96 6.04
CA ILE A 149 -3.07 -6.77 5.36
C ILE A 149 -2.91 -7.91 4.37
N PHE A 150 -2.81 -7.58 3.09
CA PHE A 150 -2.66 -8.53 2.00
C PHE A 150 -1.35 -8.33 1.25
N HIS A 151 -0.85 -9.40 0.65
CA HIS A 151 0.10 -9.31 -0.44
C HIS A 151 -0.64 -9.42 -1.78
N ALA A 152 -0.25 -8.59 -2.76
CA ALA A 152 -0.77 -8.65 -4.12
C ALA A 152 0.21 -9.42 -5.00
N ILE A 153 -0.22 -10.53 -5.57
CA ILE A 153 0.60 -11.39 -6.43
C ILE A 153 -0.17 -11.84 -7.68
N ASP A 154 0.57 -12.13 -8.74
CA ASP A 154 0.11 -12.81 -9.95
C ASP A 154 1.15 -13.89 -10.29
N GLU A 155 0.80 -15.15 -10.08
CA GLU A 155 1.70 -16.29 -10.24
C GLU A 155 2.08 -16.55 -11.71
N THR A 156 1.35 -15.97 -12.66
CA THR A 156 1.65 -16.06 -14.09
C THR A 156 2.76 -15.10 -14.52
N LEU A 157 3.06 -14.09 -13.69
CA LEU A 157 4.11 -13.13 -13.97
C LEU A 157 5.47 -13.60 -13.43
N PRO A 158 6.55 -13.45 -14.20
CA PRO A 158 7.87 -13.86 -13.75
C PRO A 158 8.34 -13.01 -12.55
N VAL A 159 8.93 -13.68 -11.56
CA VAL A 159 9.58 -13.06 -10.42
C VAL A 159 11.06 -12.92 -10.71
N LEU A 160 11.61 -11.71 -10.66
CA LEU A 160 13.05 -11.51 -10.69
C LEU A 160 13.63 -11.95 -9.34
N ARG A 161 14.33 -13.04 -9.34
CA ARG A 161 15.16 -13.49 -8.22
C ARG A 161 16.50 -12.75 -8.21
#